data_46a0174c9e1eba0af583cc9588ebc61d
#
_entry.id   46a0174c9e1eba0af583cc9588ebc61d
#
_cell.length_a   1.000
_cell.length_b   1.000
_cell.length_c   1.000
_cell.angle_alpha   90.00
_cell.angle_beta   90.00
_cell.angle_gamma   90.00
#
_symmetry.space_group_name_H-M   'P 1'
#
loop_
_entity.id
_entity.type
_entity.pdbx_description
1 polymer ?
#
loop_
_entity_poly.entity_id
_entity_poly.type
_entity_poly.pdbx_seq_one_letter_code
_entity_poly.pdbx_strand_id
1 'polypeptide(L)'
;MAYEYYFNTLGYKVAEPKHHHLIVKGFQSHTGLKPDGVIGPLTRAKIQYYNKDNFCPEVFEPIKPYVPYTDQQVESLLDRGLVGLGRAFNYYSALYDFDVLHSIAHAILESAAGTSAIALKKNNLYGWAAYDNSPMYSAHGFRDYEQCIEQWSDWFNDTYLVPSGKHYRGNNEYCVNVVYASSPVAGINKSFIVQDLRRRLKTK
;
A
#
# COMPACT_ATOMS: atom_id res chain seq x y z
N MET A 1 -19.11 -17.85 -7.05
CA MET A 1 -20.25 -17.37 -6.25
C MET A 1 -19.98 -17.41 -4.73
N ALA A 2 -19.44 -18.46 -4.12
CA ALA A 2 -19.25 -18.50 -2.66
C ALA A 2 -18.11 -17.59 -2.14
N TYR A 3 -17.06 -17.34 -2.90
CA TYR A 3 -15.94 -16.50 -2.45
C TYR A 3 -16.19 -15.00 -2.59
N GLU A 4 -16.99 -14.59 -3.56
CA GLU A 4 -17.45 -13.20 -3.69
C GLU A 4 -18.17 -12.75 -2.44
N TYR A 5 -18.96 -13.65 -1.83
CA TYR A 5 -19.61 -13.39 -0.56
C TYR A 5 -18.59 -13.19 0.58
N TYR A 6 -17.59 -14.07 0.70
CA TYR A 6 -16.59 -13.98 1.78
C TYR A 6 -15.68 -12.77 1.64
N PHE A 7 -15.26 -12.44 0.43
CA PHE A 7 -14.47 -11.23 0.19
C PHE A 7 -15.31 -9.96 0.28
N ASN A 8 -16.59 -9.98 -0.11
CA ASN A 8 -17.49 -8.86 0.07
C ASN A 8 -17.84 -8.60 1.54
N THR A 9 -17.96 -9.65 2.38
CA THR A 9 -18.10 -9.49 3.84
C THR A 9 -16.85 -8.94 4.50
N LEU A 10 -15.69 -9.11 3.88
CA LEU A 10 -14.43 -8.48 4.26
C LEU A 10 -14.24 -7.08 3.64
N GLY A 11 -15.28 -6.51 3.00
CA GLY A 11 -15.20 -5.22 2.32
C GLY A 11 -14.53 -5.27 0.94
N TYR A 12 -14.20 -6.45 0.44
CA TYR A 12 -13.48 -6.63 -0.83
C TYR A 12 -14.44 -6.62 -2.02
N LYS A 13 -14.36 -5.59 -2.87
CA LYS A 13 -14.94 -5.62 -4.20
C LYS A 13 -13.92 -6.20 -5.17
N VAL A 14 -14.13 -7.46 -5.57
CA VAL A 14 -13.30 -8.12 -6.56
C VAL A 14 -13.47 -7.42 -7.91
N ALA A 15 -12.56 -6.52 -8.22
CA ALA A 15 -12.65 -5.71 -9.43
C ALA A 15 -12.45 -6.55 -10.72
N GLU A 16 -11.69 -7.66 -10.63
CA GLU A 16 -11.37 -8.48 -11.79
C GLU A 16 -11.32 -9.99 -11.45
N PRO A 17 -12.28 -10.79 -11.93
CA PRO A 17 -12.35 -12.24 -11.66
C PRO A 17 -11.09 -13.03 -12.02
N LYS A 18 -10.38 -12.62 -13.07
CA LYS A 18 -9.13 -13.28 -13.51
C LYS A 18 -7.98 -13.26 -12.50
N HIS A 19 -8.02 -12.36 -11.51
CA HIS A 19 -6.99 -12.25 -10.49
C HIS A 19 -7.35 -12.90 -9.16
N HIS A 20 -8.52 -13.53 -9.03
CA HIS A 20 -8.99 -14.13 -7.77
C HIS A 20 -7.98 -15.10 -7.16
N HIS A 21 -7.38 -15.97 -7.96
CA HIS A 21 -6.41 -16.95 -7.47
C HIS A 21 -5.16 -16.30 -6.88
N LEU A 22 -4.73 -15.15 -7.40
CA LEU A 22 -3.59 -14.40 -6.87
C LEU A 22 -3.93 -13.74 -5.54
N ILE A 23 -5.14 -13.23 -5.40
CA ILE A 23 -5.67 -12.66 -4.17
C ILE A 23 -5.72 -13.73 -3.09
N VAL A 24 -6.27 -14.89 -3.42
CA VAL A 24 -6.32 -16.03 -2.48
C VAL A 24 -4.92 -16.49 -2.10
N LYS A 25 -3.99 -16.60 -3.05
CA LYS A 25 -2.58 -16.95 -2.76
C LYS A 25 -1.92 -15.96 -1.82
N GLY A 26 -2.11 -14.68 -2.06
CA GLY A 26 -1.56 -13.66 -1.19
C GLY A 26 -2.14 -13.78 0.23
N PHE A 27 -3.47 -13.87 0.40
CA PHE A 27 -4.11 -14.10 1.70
C PHE A 27 -3.55 -15.34 2.40
N GLN A 28 -3.41 -16.44 1.68
CA GLN A 28 -2.82 -17.68 2.20
C GLN A 28 -1.39 -17.46 2.68
N SER A 29 -0.55 -16.81 1.88
CA SER A 29 0.81 -16.43 2.29
C SER A 29 0.82 -15.57 3.54
N HIS A 30 -0.04 -14.55 3.61
CA HIS A 30 -0.18 -13.67 4.78
C HIS A 30 -0.53 -14.43 6.06
N THR A 31 -1.35 -15.45 5.93
CA THR A 31 -1.89 -16.20 7.06
C THR A 31 -1.11 -17.47 7.38
N GLY A 32 0.04 -17.68 6.74
CA GLY A 32 0.89 -18.86 6.94
C GLY A 32 0.32 -20.15 6.35
N LEU A 33 -0.60 -20.05 5.39
CA LEU A 33 -1.11 -21.18 4.63
C LEU A 33 -0.28 -21.41 3.36
N LYS A 34 -0.31 -22.64 2.82
CA LYS A 34 0.26 -22.91 1.49
C LYS A 34 -0.50 -22.10 0.45
N PRO A 35 0.18 -21.26 -0.36
CA PRO A 35 -0.45 -20.37 -1.32
C PRO A 35 -0.83 -21.09 -2.63
N ASP A 36 -1.82 -21.97 -2.57
CA ASP A 36 -2.33 -22.73 -3.73
C ASP A 36 -3.38 -21.96 -4.55
N GLY A 37 -3.94 -20.88 -3.98
CA GLY A 37 -4.99 -20.09 -4.63
C GLY A 37 -6.38 -20.70 -4.53
N VAL A 38 -6.56 -21.74 -3.72
CA VAL A 38 -7.83 -22.44 -3.53
C VAL A 38 -8.42 -22.09 -2.16
N ILE A 39 -9.70 -21.70 -2.12
CA ILE A 39 -10.41 -21.48 -0.85
C ILE A 39 -10.90 -22.82 -0.29
N GLY A 40 -9.97 -23.59 0.26
CA GLY A 40 -10.23 -24.80 0.99
C GLY A 40 -10.68 -24.56 2.47
N PRO A 41 -10.91 -25.62 3.26
CA PRO A 41 -11.35 -25.51 4.66
C PRO A 41 -10.42 -24.65 5.53
N LEU A 42 -9.11 -24.80 5.37
CA LEU A 42 -8.11 -24.04 6.14
C LEU A 42 -8.14 -22.55 5.79
N THR A 43 -8.26 -22.22 4.50
CA THR A 43 -8.39 -20.83 4.04
C THR A 43 -9.66 -20.19 4.58
N ARG A 44 -10.78 -20.91 4.58
CA ARG A 44 -12.05 -20.43 5.16
C ARG A 44 -11.94 -20.19 6.67
N ALA A 45 -11.35 -21.12 7.41
CA ALA A 45 -11.13 -20.96 8.85
C ALA A 45 -10.28 -19.72 9.17
N LYS A 46 -9.23 -19.46 8.36
CA LYS A 46 -8.41 -18.26 8.48
C LYS A 46 -9.17 -16.98 8.13
N ILE A 47 -9.97 -16.97 7.07
CA ILE A 47 -10.85 -15.84 6.73
C ILE A 47 -11.79 -15.53 7.90
N GLN A 48 -12.42 -16.55 8.50
CA GLN A 48 -13.31 -16.38 9.64
C GLN A 48 -12.58 -15.86 10.89
N TYR A 49 -11.36 -16.34 11.14
CA TYR A 49 -10.53 -15.91 12.26
C TYR A 49 -10.14 -14.43 12.12
N TYR A 50 -9.65 -14.02 10.96
CA TYR A 50 -9.23 -12.63 10.71
C TYR A 50 -10.42 -11.66 10.63
N ASN A 51 -11.61 -12.14 10.34
CA ASN A 51 -12.83 -11.33 10.31
C ASN A 51 -13.29 -10.89 11.72
N LYS A 52 -12.73 -11.46 12.79
CA LYS A 52 -13.19 -11.15 14.15
C LYS A 52 -12.46 -9.99 14.81
N ASP A 53 -11.12 -9.92 14.80
CA ASP A 53 -10.41 -8.96 15.64
C ASP A 53 -9.05 -8.44 15.11
N ASN A 54 -8.47 -9.02 14.04
CA ASN A 54 -7.10 -8.70 13.59
C ASN A 54 -6.99 -8.37 12.11
N PHE A 55 -8.09 -8.05 11.48
CA PHE A 55 -8.17 -7.82 10.06
C PHE A 55 -8.37 -6.32 9.77
N CYS A 56 -7.55 -5.78 8.87
CA CYS A 56 -7.74 -4.42 8.38
C CYS A 56 -8.47 -4.47 7.03
N PRO A 57 -9.79 -4.19 6.97
CA PRO A 57 -10.55 -4.25 5.73
C PRO A 57 -10.00 -3.28 4.68
N GLU A 58 -9.35 -2.21 5.08
CA GLU A 58 -8.72 -1.23 4.20
C GLU A 58 -7.67 -1.84 3.27
N VAL A 59 -7.12 -3.01 3.58
CA VAL A 59 -6.18 -3.72 2.69
C VAL A 59 -6.81 -4.04 1.32
N PHE A 60 -8.14 -4.12 1.26
CA PHE A 60 -8.90 -4.37 0.03
C PHE A 60 -9.61 -3.14 -0.52
N GLU A 61 -9.53 -2.00 0.18
CA GLU A 61 -10.07 -0.76 -0.35
C GLU A 61 -9.29 -0.33 -1.60
N PRO A 62 -9.97 0.21 -2.61
CA PRO A 62 -9.31 0.69 -3.81
C PRO A 62 -8.33 1.81 -3.50
N ILE A 63 -7.13 1.73 -4.07
CA ILE A 63 -6.14 2.82 -4.05
C ILE A 63 -6.55 3.93 -5.03
N LYS A 64 -7.16 3.58 -6.17
CA LYS A 64 -7.74 4.51 -7.14
C LYS A 64 -9.28 4.53 -7.00
N PRO A 65 -9.92 5.65 -7.29
CA PRO A 65 -9.39 6.92 -7.78
C PRO A 65 -8.83 7.82 -6.67
N TYR A 66 -8.26 8.96 -7.08
CA TYR A 66 -7.86 10.02 -6.16
C TYR A 66 -9.04 10.52 -5.31
N VAL A 67 -8.77 10.70 -4.02
CA VAL A 67 -9.71 11.32 -3.08
C VAL A 67 -9.24 12.75 -2.81
N PRO A 68 -10.05 13.78 -3.08
CA PRO A 68 -9.63 15.17 -2.93
C PRO A 68 -9.50 15.57 -1.45
N TYR A 69 -8.31 16.02 -1.09
CA TYR A 69 -8.02 16.68 0.18
C TYR A 69 -7.34 18.02 -0.09
N THR A 70 -7.44 18.95 0.85
CA THR A 70 -6.61 20.16 0.81
C THR A 70 -5.18 19.86 1.22
N ASP A 71 -4.21 20.65 0.74
CA ASP A 71 -2.80 20.49 1.14
C ASP A 71 -2.63 20.60 2.66
N GLN A 72 -3.43 21.45 3.32
CA GLN A 72 -3.44 21.58 4.78
C GLN A 72 -3.94 20.33 5.49
N GLN A 73 -4.98 19.67 4.95
CA GLN A 73 -5.45 18.39 5.49
C GLN A 73 -4.37 17.34 5.38
N VAL A 74 -3.72 17.22 4.22
CA VAL A 74 -2.62 16.27 3.99
C VAL A 74 -1.46 16.59 4.92
N GLU A 75 -1.01 17.85 4.98
CA GLU A 75 0.07 18.28 5.88
C GLU A 75 -0.21 17.95 7.35
N SER A 76 -1.46 18.10 7.78
CA SER A 76 -1.86 17.81 9.16
C SER A 76 -1.74 16.34 9.58
N LEU A 77 -1.53 15.44 8.62
CA LEU A 77 -1.32 14.00 8.84
C LEU A 77 0.15 13.65 9.02
N LEU A 78 1.06 14.51 8.55
CA LEU A 78 2.48 14.25 8.49
C LEU A 78 3.18 14.53 9.80
N ASP A 79 4.20 13.73 10.07
CA ASP A 79 5.08 13.90 11.22
C ASP A 79 6.55 13.62 10.85
N ARG A 80 7.46 13.85 11.80
CA ARG A 80 8.90 13.57 11.69
C ARG A 80 9.52 14.15 10.40
N GLY A 81 10.18 13.33 9.60
CA GLY A 81 10.84 13.72 8.36
C GLY A 81 9.92 14.00 7.17
N LEU A 82 8.60 13.78 7.34
CA LEU A 82 7.62 14.04 6.29
C LEU A 82 6.97 15.42 6.39
N VAL A 83 7.18 16.16 7.48
CA VAL A 83 6.62 17.50 7.69
C VAL A 83 7.08 18.45 6.57
N GLY A 84 6.16 19.21 6.01
CA GLY A 84 6.38 20.12 4.90
C GLY A 84 6.13 19.50 3.50
N LEU A 85 5.82 18.21 3.41
CA LEU A 85 5.63 17.50 2.15
C LEU A 85 4.16 17.34 1.75
N GLY A 86 3.21 17.90 2.52
CA GLY A 86 1.77 17.71 2.29
C GLY A 86 1.32 18.08 0.89
N ARG A 87 1.81 19.21 0.37
CA ARG A 87 1.54 19.65 -1.00
C ARG A 87 2.10 18.66 -2.05
N ALA A 88 3.32 18.19 -1.88
CA ALA A 88 3.94 17.26 -2.82
C ALA A 88 3.17 15.93 -2.86
N PHE A 89 2.87 15.34 -1.71
CA PHE A 89 2.05 14.13 -1.62
C PHE A 89 0.70 14.32 -2.32
N ASN A 90 -0.01 15.39 -1.99
CA ASN A 90 -1.34 15.66 -2.54
C ASN A 90 -1.31 15.87 -4.06
N TYR A 91 -0.39 16.69 -4.54
CA TYR A 91 -0.25 17.03 -5.95
C TYR A 91 0.04 15.80 -6.82
N TYR A 92 1.06 15.00 -6.46
CA TYR A 92 1.44 13.85 -7.26
C TYR A 92 0.44 12.71 -7.17
N SER A 93 -0.25 12.53 -6.03
CA SER A 93 -1.35 11.57 -5.92
C SER A 93 -2.54 11.97 -6.81
N ALA A 94 -2.86 13.27 -6.89
CA ALA A 94 -3.90 13.78 -7.79
C ALA A 94 -3.50 13.62 -9.26
N LEU A 95 -2.24 13.93 -9.60
CA LEU A 95 -1.71 13.82 -10.97
C LEU A 95 -1.81 12.40 -11.53
N TYR A 96 -1.52 11.40 -10.70
CA TYR A 96 -1.54 9.99 -11.07
C TYR A 96 -2.82 9.25 -10.65
N ASP A 97 -3.82 9.99 -10.16
CA ASP A 97 -5.16 9.50 -9.83
C ASP A 97 -5.19 8.34 -8.82
N PHE A 98 -4.58 8.53 -7.64
CA PHE A 98 -4.70 7.58 -6.52
C PHE A 98 -4.80 8.28 -5.16
N ASP A 99 -5.39 7.60 -4.15
CA ASP A 99 -5.59 8.17 -2.81
C ASP A 99 -4.24 8.45 -2.13
N VAL A 100 -4.00 9.71 -1.77
CA VAL A 100 -2.78 10.21 -1.14
C VAL A 100 -2.42 9.48 0.14
N LEU A 101 -3.40 8.95 0.88
CA LEU A 101 -3.17 8.22 2.13
C LEU A 101 -2.32 6.97 1.91
N HIS A 102 -2.42 6.34 0.73
CA HIS A 102 -1.58 5.20 0.37
C HIS A 102 -0.13 5.59 0.13
N SER A 103 0.13 6.71 -0.57
CA SER A 103 1.50 7.23 -0.75
C SER A 103 2.16 7.54 0.59
N ILE A 104 1.43 8.23 1.49
CA ILE A 104 1.90 8.54 2.85
C ILE A 104 2.16 7.25 3.64
N ALA A 105 1.25 6.27 3.58
CA ALA A 105 1.42 5.01 4.30
C ALA A 105 2.65 4.22 3.84
N HIS A 106 2.92 4.21 2.54
CA HIS A 106 4.15 3.63 2.00
C HIS A 106 5.39 4.37 2.52
N ALA A 107 5.42 5.70 2.47
CA ALA A 107 6.54 6.49 2.98
C ALA A 107 6.76 6.27 4.49
N ILE A 108 5.70 6.22 5.29
CA ILE A 108 5.79 5.94 6.73
C ILE A 108 6.41 4.56 6.97
N LEU A 109 5.91 3.52 6.31
CA LEU A 109 6.38 2.15 6.54
C LEU A 109 7.81 1.93 6.06
N GLU A 110 8.12 2.38 4.83
CA GLU A 110 9.41 2.07 4.16
C GLU A 110 10.58 2.94 4.67
N SER A 111 10.30 4.14 5.20
CA SER A 111 11.34 5.07 5.65
C SER A 111 11.29 5.42 7.13
N ALA A 112 10.45 4.76 7.94
CA ALA A 112 10.17 5.16 9.32
C ALA A 112 9.74 6.64 9.40
N ALA A 113 8.78 7.04 8.55
CA ALA A 113 8.31 8.42 8.41
C ALA A 113 9.46 9.40 8.07
N GLY A 114 10.31 9.05 7.10
CA GLY A 114 11.40 9.90 6.61
C GLY A 114 12.63 9.97 7.53
N THR A 115 12.73 9.11 8.55
CA THR A 115 13.84 9.17 9.53
C THR A 115 14.88 8.07 9.36
N SER A 116 14.67 7.11 8.46
CA SER A 116 15.64 6.05 8.20
C SER A 116 16.94 6.60 7.61
N ALA A 117 18.05 5.88 7.78
CA ALA A 117 19.36 6.29 7.26
C ALA A 117 19.34 6.47 5.73
N ILE A 118 18.56 5.66 5.00
CA ILE A 118 18.40 5.76 3.54
C ILE A 118 17.59 7.02 3.19
N ALA A 119 16.51 7.30 3.91
CA ALA A 119 15.75 8.53 3.70
C ALA A 119 16.61 9.78 3.89
N LEU A 120 17.35 9.85 4.99
CA LEU A 120 18.17 11.02 5.33
C LEU A 120 19.38 11.23 4.41
N LYS A 121 20.02 10.15 3.94
CA LYS A 121 21.25 10.24 3.14
C LYS A 121 21.01 10.28 1.63
N LYS A 122 19.87 9.75 1.18
CA LYS A 122 19.55 9.58 -0.24
C LYS A 122 18.22 10.18 -0.64
N ASN A 123 17.52 10.88 0.25
CA ASN A 123 16.18 11.41 0.03
C ASN A 123 15.20 10.34 -0.48
N ASN A 124 15.33 9.08 -0.04
CA ASN A 124 14.57 7.94 -0.52
C ASN A 124 13.55 7.51 0.53
N LEU A 125 12.28 7.90 0.32
CA LEU A 125 11.18 7.65 1.24
C LEU A 125 10.54 6.26 1.07
N TYR A 126 10.84 5.55 -0.01
CA TYR A 126 10.14 4.31 -0.37
C TYR A 126 11.06 3.08 -0.42
N GLY A 127 12.31 3.20 0.01
CA GLY A 127 13.28 2.12 -0.07
C GLY A 127 13.60 1.68 -1.50
N TRP A 128 13.39 2.54 -2.49
CA TRP A 128 13.53 2.20 -3.90
C TRP A 128 14.94 1.73 -4.22
N ALA A 129 15.03 0.53 -4.84
CA ALA A 129 16.27 -0.17 -5.15
C ALA A 129 17.17 -0.47 -3.94
N ALA A 130 16.65 -0.46 -2.72
CA ALA A 130 17.37 -0.89 -1.52
C ALA A 130 17.34 -2.42 -1.42
N TYR A 131 18.30 -3.09 -2.03
CA TYR A 131 18.39 -4.56 -2.00
C TYR A 131 18.99 -5.07 -0.68
N ASP A 132 18.47 -6.18 -0.17
CA ASP A 132 18.79 -6.75 1.14
C ASP A 132 20.31 -6.93 1.41
N ASN A 133 21.10 -7.24 0.37
CA ASN A 133 22.52 -7.49 0.51
C ASN A 133 23.39 -6.22 0.70
N SER A 134 22.88 -5.04 0.30
CA SER A 134 23.61 -3.76 0.40
C SER A 134 22.67 -2.56 0.30
N PRO A 135 21.67 -2.44 1.19
CA PRO A 135 20.58 -1.48 1.01
C PRO A 135 21.05 -0.03 0.90
N MET A 136 22.09 0.36 1.65
CA MET A 136 22.62 1.72 1.58
C MET A 136 23.33 2.02 0.27
N TYR A 137 24.04 1.05 -0.33
CA TYR A 137 24.75 1.25 -1.61
C TYR A 137 23.82 1.16 -2.81
N SER A 138 22.90 0.20 -2.79
CA SER A 138 21.99 -0.06 -3.91
C SER A 138 20.84 0.93 -3.99
N ALA A 139 20.37 1.48 -2.85
CA ALA A 139 19.25 2.39 -2.82
C ALA A 139 19.43 3.58 -3.78
N HIS A 140 18.38 3.87 -4.55
CA HIS A 140 18.33 5.03 -5.41
C HIS A 140 18.40 6.33 -4.60
N GLY A 141 19.16 7.32 -5.10
CA GLY A 141 19.26 8.65 -4.50
C GLY A 141 18.47 9.67 -5.29
N PHE A 142 17.77 10.57 -4.59
CA PHE A 142 17.00 11.65 -5.19
C PHE A 142 17.60 13.00 -4.80
N ARG A 143 17.33 14.06 -5.58
CA ARG A 143 17.73 15.43 -5.28
C ARG A 143 17.13 15.90 -3.95
N ASP A 144 15.86 15.61 -3.75
CA ASP A 144 15.06 15.94 -2.57
C ASP A 144 13.89 14.97 -2.41
N TYR A 145 13.13 15.11 -1.33
CA TYR A 145 11.95 14.27 -1.08
C TYR A 145 10.81 14.50 -2.08
N GLU A 146 10.66 15.73 -2.62
CA GLU A 146 9.64 16.02 -3.62
C GLU A 146 9.89 15.22 -4.90
N GLN A 147 11.12 15.19 -5.40
CA GLN A 147 11.49 14.36 -6.55
C GLN A 147 11.28 12.87 -6.27
N CYS A 148 11.56 12.43 -5.05
CA CYS A 148 11.31 11.04 -4.67
C CYS A 148 9.81 10.70 -4.74
N ILE A 149 8.96 11.57 -4.23
CA ILE A 149 7.49 11.39 -4.27
C ILE A 149 7.00 11.40 -5.71
N GLU A 150 7.46 12.35 -6.54
CA GLU A 150 7.11 12.44 -7.95
C GLU A 150 7.42 11.15 -8.72
N GLN A 151 8.68 10.74 -8.71
CA GLN A 151 9.13 9.59 -9.49
C GLN A 151 8.53 8.28 -8.99
N TRP A 152 8.39 8.14 -7.66
CA TRP A 152 7.74 6.96 -7.10
C TRP A 152 6.26 6.90 -7.47
N SER A 153 5.54 8.03 -7.43
CA SER A 153 4.11 8.07 -7.76
C SER A 153 3.86 7.69 -9.22
N ASP A 154 4.66 8.19 -10.14
CA ASP A 154 4.64 7.82 -11.56
C ASP A 154 4.86 6.31 -11.75
N TRP A 155 5.99 5.83 -11.25
CA TRP A 155 6.35 4.41 -11.34
C TRP A 155 5.33 3.49 -10.66
N PHE A 156 4.81 3.87 -9.48
CA PHE A 156 3.83 3.08 -8.73
C PHE A 156 2.52 2.98 -9.49
N ASN A 157 2.03 4.09 -10.05
CA ASN A 157 0.85 4.09 -10.90
C ASN A 157 1.05 3.17 -12.10
N ASP A 158 2.09 3.41 -12.90
CA ASP A 158 2.30 2.72 -14.17
C ASP A 158 2.63 1.23 -14.00
N THR A 159 3.24 0.87 -12.89
CA THR A 159 3.67 -0.50 -12.65
C THR A 159 2.62 -1.35 -11.95
N TYR A 160 1.87 -0.77 -10.97
CA TYR A 160 1.01 -1.53 -10.08
C TYR A 160 -0.48 -1.19 -10.18
N LEU A 161 -0.85 0.05 -10.55
CA LEU A 161 -2.23 0.50 -10.41
C LEU A 161 -3.01 0.56 -11.73
N VAL A 162 -2.35 0.56 -12.87
CA VAL A 162 -3.02 0.51 -14.18
C VAL A 162 -3.06 -0.94 -14.70
N PRO A 163 -4.16 -1.36 -15.36
CA PRO A 163 -4.30 -2.74 -15.84
C PRO A 163 -3.23 -3.23 -16.81
N SER A 164 -2.56 -2.31 -17.52
CA SER A 164 -1.43 -2.61 -18.42
C SER A 164 -0.10 -2.71 -17.68
N GLY A 165 -0.05 -2.37 -16.40
CA GLY A 165 1.18 -2.35 -15.61
C GLY A 165 1.80 -3.73 -15.43
N LYS A 166 3.13 -3.82 -15.52
CA LYS A 166 3.89 -5.06 -15.44
C LYS A 166 3.55 -5.91 -14.20
N HIS A 167 3.32 -5.24 -13.09
CA HIS A 167 3.07 -5.87 -11.79
C HIS A 167 1.62 -5.71 -11.31
N TYR A 168 0.72 -5.24 -12.18
CA TYR A 168 -0.68 -5.13 -11.85
C TYR A 168 -1.29 -6.47 -11.42
N ARG A 169 -1.93 -6.50 -10.27
CA ARG A 169 -2.65 -7.66 -9.72
C ARG A 169 -4.03 -7.28 -9.18
N GLY A 170 -4.36 -5.99 -9.22
CA GLY A 170 -5.58 -5.39 -8.71
C GLY A 170 -5.27 -4.06 -8.02
N ASN A 171 -6.30 -3.24 -7.82
CA ASN A 171 -6.20 -1.87 -7.35
C ASN A 171 -6.41 -1.78 -5.82
N ASN A 172 -5.57 -2.45 -5.03
CA ASN A 172 -5.57 -2.35 -3.57
C ASN A 172 -4.23 -2.81 -2.98
N GLU A 173 -3.96 -2.47 -1.71
CA GLU A 173 -2.69 -2.79 -1.04
C GLU A 173 -2.37 -4.27 -1.00
N TYR A 174 -3.39 -5.10 -0.89
CA TYR A 174 -3.23 -6.53 -0.90
C TYR A 174 -2.66 -7.04 -2.23
N CYS A 175 -3.27 -6.61 -3.33
CA CYS A 175 -2.84 -6.98 -4.68
C CYS A 175 -1.45 -6.42 -5.02
N VAL A 176 -1.18 -5.19 -4.62
CA VAL A 176 0.14 -4.56 -4.76
C VAL A 176 1.20 -5.36 -3.99
N ASN A 177 0.91 -5.71 -2.73
CA ASN A 177 1.88 -6.38 -1.86
C ASN A 177 2.34 -7.74 -2.36
N VAL A 178 1.53 -8.45 -3.15
CA VAL A 178 1.90 -9.75 -3.76
C VAL A 178 3.22 -9.67 -4.53
N VAL A 179 3.55 -8.50 -5.08
CA VAL A 179 4.75 -8.31 -5.92
C VAL A 179 5.68 -7.23 -5.40
N TYR A 180 5.17 -6.28 -4.60
CA TYR A 180 5.92 -5.11 -4.12
C TYR A 180 6.90 -5.45 -3.00
N ALA A 181 6.53 -6.29 -2.06
CA ALA A 181 7.31 -6.57 -0.88
C ALA A 181 7.49 -8.08 -0.63
N SER A 182 8.66 -8.46 -0.14
CA SER A 182 8.94 -9.83 0.31
C SER A 182 8.16 -10.19 1.58
N SER A 183 7.84 -9.19 2.42
CA SER A 183 7.04 -9.38 3.62
C SER A 183 5.56 -9.56 3.29
N PRO A 184 4.97 -10.70 3.67
CA PRO A 184 3.56 -10.96 3.39
C PRO A 184 2.61 -10.05 4.17
N VAL A 185 3.06 -9.39 5.23
CA VAL A 185 2.24 -8.51 6.09
C VAL A 185 2.40 -7.01 5.78
N ALA A 186 3.28 -6.63 4.86
CA ALA A 186 3.54 -5.23 4.57
C ALA A 186 2.29 -4.49 4.07
N GLY A 187 1.47 -5.13 3.22
CA GLY A 187 0.20 -4.55 2.75
C GLY A 187 -0.80 -4.34 3.88
N ILE A 188 -0.90 -5.27 4.82
CA ILE A 188 -1.76 -5.14 6.00
C ILE A 188 -1.27 -3.98 6.89
N ASN A 189 0.04 -3.90 7.13
CA ASN A 189 0.61 -2.82 7.94
C ASN A 189 0.36 -1.45 7.31
N LYS A 190 0.52 -1.31 5.98
CA LYS A 190 0.18 -0.08 5.26
C LYS A 190 -1.30 0.26 5.39
N SER A 191 -2.17 -0.71 5.30
CA SER A 191 -3.61 -0.51 5.43
C SER A 191 -4.02 -0.05 6.83
N PHE A 192 -3.39 -0.53 7.90
CA PHE A 192 -3.59 0.01 9.24
C PHE A 192 -3.15 1.48 9.34
N ILE A 193 -2.05 1.85 8.68
CA ILE A 193 -1.62 3.25 8.61
C ILE A 193 -2.67 4.08 7.85
N VAL A 194 -3.15 3.63 6.70
CA VAL A 194 -4.22 4.31 5.92
C VAL A 194 -5.48 4.50 6.79
N GLN A 195 -5.90 3.47 7.53
CA GLN A 195 -7.03 3.55 8.45
C GLN A 195 -6.83 4.62 9.53
N ASP A 196 -5.66 4.67 10.15
CA ASP A 196 -5.33 5.69 11.15
C ASP A 196 -5.33 7.10 10.56
N LEU A 197 -4.69 7.30 9.41
CA LEU A 197 -4.68 8.58 8.70
C LEU A 197 -6.10 9.03 8.36
N ARG A 198 -6.93 8.14 7.84
CA ARG A 198 -8.33 8.42 7.50
C ARG A 198 -9.17 8.78 8.73
N ARG A 199 -8.93 8.12 9.86
CA ARG A 199 -9.57 8.45 11.15
C ARG A 199 -9.18 9.85 11.61
N ARG A 200 -7.90 10.21 11.53
CA ARG A 200 -7.38 11.54 11.93
C ARG A 200 -7.97 12.68 11.10
N LEU A 201 -8.30 12.45 9.84
CA LEU A 201 -9.01 13.43 9.00
C LEU A 201 -10.46 13.66 9.42
N LYS A 202 -11.13 12.65 9.97
CA LYS A 202 -12.55 12.77 10.41
C LYS A 202 -12.70 13.46 11.76
N THR A 203 -11.65 13.57 12.54
CA THR A 203 -11.68 14.12 13.90
C THR A 203 -11.26 15.59 13.97
N LYS A 204 -10.89 16.18 12.84
CA LYS A 204 -10.55 17.59 12.68
C LYS A 204 -11.62 18.32 11.85
#